data_297b46befd9e87f6705e82e0c5e22478
#
_entry.id   297b46befd9e87f6705e82e0c5e22478
#
_cell.length_a   1.000
_cell.length_b   1.000
_cell.length_c   1.000
_cell.angle_alpha   90.00
_cell.angle_beta   90.00
_cell.angle_gamma   90.00
#
_symmetry.space_group_name_H-M   'P 1'
#
loop_
_entity.id
_entity.type
_entity.pdbx_description
1 polymer ?
#
loop_
_entity_poly.entity_id
_entity_poly.type
_entity_poly.pdbx_seq_one_letter_code
_entity_poly.pdbx_strand_id
1 'polypeptide(L)'
;MYSIQVTPTHDPQLLKGVLSLLLLHLLAQRESYGYELVQRLHEIGLSDISDGTVYPALARLERESRVSARLVSSHSGPARKYYRPTEAGYAALAEGVTGWLAFIEIANPVLSQPIPNQPAPPTEEV
;
A
#
# COMPACT_ATOMS: atom_id res chain seq x y z
N MET A 1 19.79 -25.43 -6.20
CA MET A 1 18.76 -24.48 -6.18
C MET A 1 18.80 -23.58 -7.39
N TYR A 2 17.70 -23.33 -7.92
CA TYR A 2 17.66 -22.45 -9.06
C TYR A 2 17.84 -21.00 -8.63
N SER A 3 18.17 -20.18 -9.54
CA SER A 3 18.37 -18.78 -9.24
C SER A 3 17.02 -18.17 -8.92
N ILE A 4 17.04 -17.37 -7.92
CA ILE A 4 15.84 -16.71 -7.48
C ILE A 4 15.63 -15.50 -8.35
N GLN A 5 14.51 -15.47 -8.98
CA GLN A 5 14.14 -14.31 -9.71
C GLN A 5 13.88 -13.19 -8.73
N VAL A 6 14.46 -12.06 -9.00
CA VAL A 6 14.15 -10.89 -8.21
C VAL A 6 12.81 -10.38 -8.72
N THR A 7 11.73 -10.82 -8.07
CA THR A 7 10.43 -10.32 -8.41
C THR A 7 10.07 -9.22 -7.45
N PRO A 8 9.36 -8.20 -7.88
CA PRO A 8 8.87 -7.19 -6.97
C PRO A 8 7.97 -7.84 -5.94
N THR A 9 7.96 -7.32 -4.72
CA THR A 9 7.08 -7.81 -3.68
C THR A 9 5.65 -7.40 -3.92
N HIS A 10 5.41 -6.56 -4.91
CA HIS A 10 4.07 -6.12 -5.25
C HIS A 10 4.00 -5.81 -6.73
N ASP A 11 2.82 -5.96 -7.28
CA ASP A 11 2.53 -5.55 -8.65
C ASP A 11 2.09 -4.09 -8.61
N PRO A 12 2.73 -3.19 -9.35
CA PRO A 12 2.37 -1.77 -9.31
C PRO A 12 0.91 -1.49 -9.65
N GLN A 13 0.32 -2.29 -10.53
CA GLN A 13 -1.08 -2.08 -10.89
C GLN A 13 -2.01 -2.46 -9.75
N LEU A 14 -1.74 -3.56 -9.08
CA LEU A 14 -2.52 -3.96 -7.92
C LEU A 14 -2.34 -2.96 -6.79
N LEU A 15 -1.12 -2.54 -6.56
CA LEU A 15 -0.83 -1.59 -5.49
C LEU A 15 -1.56 -0.27 -5.71
N LYS A 16 -1.64 0.17 -6.97
CA LYS A 16 -2.30 1.42 -7.28
C LYS A 16 -3.74 1.47 -6.79
N GLY A 17 -4.41 0.33 -6.82
CA GLY A 17 -5.80 0.29 -6.39
C GLY A 17 -5.99 0.21 -4.90
N VAL A 18 -4.92 -0.08 -4.14
CA VAL A 18 -5.07 -0.34 -2.71
C VAL A 18 -4.16 0.53 -1.85
N LEU A 19 -3.25 1.29 -2.46
CA LEU A 19 -2.28 2.06 -1.69
C LEU A 19 -2.93 3.08 -0.76
N SER A 20 -3.92 3.81 -1.25
CA SER A 20 -4.62 4.80 -0.42
C SER A 20 -5.24 4.15 0.80
N LEU A 21 -5.80 2.97 0.63
CA LEU A 21 -6.41 2.23 1.72
C LEU A 21 -5.38 1.81 2.75
N LEU A 22 -4.22 1.32 2.27
CA LEU A 22 -3.13 0.95 3.17
C LEU A 22 -2.61 2.16 3.94
N LEU A 23 -2.42 3.28 3.27
CA LEU A 23 -1.93 4.49 3.91
C LEU A 23 -2.91 4.98 4.97
N LEU A 24 -4.20 5.01 4.64
CA LEU A 24 -5.20 5.44 5.61
C LEU A 24 -5.22 4.52 6.82
N HIS A 25 -5.10 3.22 6.60
CA HIS A 25 -5.12 2.27 7.71
C HIS A 25 -3.90 2.44 8.61
N LEU A 26 -2.74 2.60 8.00
CA LEU A 26 -1.52 2.80 8.78
C LEU A 26 -1.59 4.10 9.58
N LEU A 27 -2.12 5.15 8.96
CA LEU A 27 -2.26 6.43 9.66
C LEU A 27 -3.33 6.39 10.75
N ALA A 28 -4.36 5.56 10.57
CA ALA A 28 -5.36 5.37 11.62
C ALA A 28 -4.76 4.70 12.84
N GLN A 29 -3.75 3.85 12.63
CA GLN A 29 -3.05 3.22 13.74
C GLN A 29 -2.13 4.19 14.47
N ARG A 30 -1.48 5.08 13.71
CA ARG A 30 -0.52 6.00 14.29
C ARG A 30 -0.21 7.11 13.29
N GLU A 31 -0.26 8.34 13.76
CA GLU A 31 0.19 9.49 13.00
C GLU A 31 1.62 9.28 12.54
N SER A 32 1.94 9.62 11.30
CA SER A 32 3.26 9.37 10.75
C SER A 32 3.60 10.41 9.70
N TYR A 33 4.91 10.62 9.50
CA TYR A 33 5.37 11.44 8.38
C TYR A 33 5.68 10.52 7.20
N GLY A 34 5.89 11.14 6.03
CA GLY A 34 5.96 10.37 4.79
C GLY A 34 7.01 9.27 4.78
N TYR A 35 8.24 9.60 5.19
CA TYR A 35 9.30 8.61 5.17
C TYR A 35 9.02 7.47 6.14
N GLU A 36 8.43 7.79 7.28
CA GLU A 36 8.03 6.77 8.24
C GLU A 36 7.01 5.82 7.65
N LEU A 37 6.08 6.35 6.85
CA LEU A 37 5.11 5.50 6.16
C LEU A 37 5.77 4.58 5.15
N VAL A 38 6.78 5.07 4.43
CA VAL A 38 7.54 4.22 3.52
C VAL A 38 8.13 3.05 4.29
N GLN A 39 8.73 3.33 5.44
CA GLN A 39 9.33 2.28 6.27
C GLN A 39 8.28 1.30 6.79
N ARG A 40 7.14 1.82 7.21
CA ARG A 40 6.08 0.96 7.70
C ARG A 40 5.51 0.06 6.61
N LEU A 41 5.45 0.57 5.39
CA LEU A 41 5.03 -0.26 4.25
C LEU A 41 6.06 -1.34 3.97
N HIS A 42 7.35 -1.02 4.10
CA HIS A 42 8.39 -2.03 3.96
C HIS A 42 8.23 -3.12 5.01
N GLU A 43 7.91 -2.74 6.23
CA GLU A 43 7.78 -3.68 7.33
C GLU A 43 6.62 -4.66 7.13
N ILE A 44 5.55 -4.23 6.49
CA ILE A 44 4.43 -5.14 6.25
C ILE A 44 4.63 -6.01 5.01
N GLY A 45 5.75 -5.82 4.30
CA GLY A 45 6.09 -6.68 3.19
C GLY A 45 6.26 -6.01 1.84
N LEU A 46 5.95 -4.72 1.74
CA LEU A 46 6.07 -3.99 0.48
C LEU A 46 7.45 -3.33 0.42
N SER A 47 8.49 -4.17 0.38
CA SER A 47 9.85 -3.72 0.62
C SER A 47 10.47 -2.95 -0.54
N ASP A 48 9.88 -2.97 -1.71
CA ASP A 48 10.41 -2.21 -2.84
C ASP A 48 9.58 -0.97 -3.19
N ILE A 49 8.63 -0.59 -2.33
CA ILE A 49 7.90 0.65 -2.55
C ILE A 49 8.83 1.83 -2.22
N SER A 50 8.66 2.91 -2.96
CA SER A 50 9.56 4.06 -2.83
C SER A 50 8.80 5.33 -2.46
N ASP A 51 9.58 6.35 -2.08
CA ASP A 51 9.08 7.69 -1.84
C ASP A 51 8.27 8.20 -3.02
N GLY A 52 8.77 7.95 -4.23
CA GLY A 52 8.12 8.42 -5.45
C GLY A 52 6.73 7.85 -5.64
N THR A 53 6.41 6.77 -4.96
CA THR A 53 5.08 6.19 -4.98
C THR A 53 4.22 6.72 -3.84
N VAL A 54 4.82 6.86 -2.66
CA VAL A 54 4.07 7.19 -1.44
C VAL A 54 3.71 8.67 -1.38
N TYR A 55 4.66 9.57 -1.69
CA TYR A 55 4.41 11.00 -1.52
C TYR A 55 3.29 11.53 -2.42
N PRO A 56 3.22 11.14 -3.70
CA PRO A 56 2.08 11.59 -4.51
C PRO A 56 0.74 11.06 -3.99
N ALA A 57 0.72 9.85 -3.43
CA ALA A 57 -0.51 9.31 -2.87
C ALA A 57 -0.95 10.09 -1.64
N LEU A 58 0.01 10.47 -0.79
CA LEU A 58 -0.30 11.32 0.37
C LEU A 58 -0.81 12.68 -0.05
N ALA A 59 -0.18 13.27 -1.07
CA ALA A 59 -0.62 14.56 -1.58
C ALA A 59 -2.05 14.50 -2.10
N ARG A 60 -2.39 13.40 -2.74
CA ARG A 60 -3.73 13.21 -3.25
C ARG A 60 -4.74 13.06 -2.11
N LEU A 61 -4.40 12.27 -1.09
CA LEU A 61 -5.27 12.11 0.07
C LEU A 61 -5.50 13.44 0.77
N GLU A 62 -4.46 14.27 0.84
CA GLU A 62 -4.59 15.59 1.45
C GLU A 62 -5.48 16.50 0.60
N ARG A 63 -5.30 16.47 -0.71
CA ARG A 63 -6.14 17.23 -1.63
C ARG A 63 -7.60 16.85 -1.53
N GLU A 64 -7.84 15.56 -1.30
CA GLU A 64 -9.20 15.04 -1.15
C GLU A 64 -9.74 15.20 0.27
N SER A 65 -8.98 15.85 1.14
CA SER A 65 -9.34 16.09 2.53
C SER A 65 -9.56 14.80 3.33
N ARG A 66 -8.90 13.74 2.92
CA ARG A 66 -8.98 12.47 3.65
C ARG A 66 -7.90 12.34 4.69
N VAL A 67 -6.84 13.13 4.57
CA VAL A 67 -5.85 13.26 5.62
C VAL A 67 -5.60 14.74 5.88
N SER A 68 -5.22 15.06 7.10
CA SER A 68 -4.71 16.38 7.46
C SER A 68 -3.26 16.23 7.87
N ALA A 69 -2.53 17.33 7.78
CA ALA A 69 -1.11 17.31 8.10
C ALA A 69 -0.78 18.45 9.04
N ARG A 70 0.22 18.23 9.88
CA ARG A 70 0.76 19.27 10.74
C ARG A 70 2.27 19.22 10.69
N LEU A 71 2.90 20.37 10.83
CA LEU A 71 4.35 20.45 10.83
C LEU A 71 4.84 20.27 12.26
N VAL A 72 5.87 19.45 12.39
CA VAL A 72 6.51 19.19 13.68
C VAL A 72 7.97 19.56 13.54
N SER A 73 8.46 20.43 14.42
CA SER A 73 9.86 20.83 14.42
C SER A 73 10.74 19.65 14.75
N SER A 74 11.90 19.60 14.09
CA SER A 74 12.88 18.60 14.42
C SER A 74 14.14 19.28 14.91
N HIS A 75 14.91 18.56 15.73
CA HIS A 75 16.12 19.12 16.32
C HIS A 75 17.18 19.44 15.29
N SER A 76 17.24 18.66 14.22
CA SER A 76 18.30 18.82 13.24
C SER A 76 17.71 18.65 11.87
N GLY A 77 17.27 19.73 11.27
CA GLY A 77 16.75 19.68 9.94
C GLY A 77 15.38 20.33 9.83
N PRO A 78 14.78 20.25 8.66
CA PRO A 78 13.48 20.89 8.44
C PRO A 78 12.38 20.22 9.24
N ALA A 79 11.33 20.98 9.48
CA ALA A 79 10.15 20.45 10.13
C ALA A 79 9.57 19.30 9.29
N ARG A 80 9.01 18.31 9.97
CA ARG A 80 8.39 17.16 9.32
C ARG A 80 6.90 17.32 9.28
N LYS A 81 6.33 16.86 8.19
CA LYS A 81 4.90 16.92 7.97
C LYS A 81 4.30 15.60 8.41
N TYR A 82 3.53 15.62 9.49
CA TYR A 82 2.88 14.44 10.03
C TYR A 82 1.43 14.40 9.56
N TYR A 83 0.99 13.23 9.17
CA TYR A 83 -0.33 13.03 8.60
C TYR A 83 -1.18 12.18 9.53
N ARG A 84 -2.49 12.45 9.49
CA ARG A 84 -3.46 11.61 10.17
C ARG A 84 -4.77 11.66 9.39
N PRO A 85 -5.63 10.64 9.51
CA PRO A 85 -6.90 10.68 8.77
C PRO A 85 -7.81 11.76 9.34
N THR A 86 -8.59 12.36 8.46
CA THR A 86 -9.71 13.21 8.86
C THR A 86 -10.93 12.32 9.11
N GLU A 87 -12.03 12.94 9.53
CA GLU A 87 -13.28 12.22 9.63
C GLU A 87 -13.66 11.59 8.29
N ALA A 88 -13.52 12.35 7.21
CA ALA A 88 -13.77 11.84 5.87
C ALA A 88 -12.81 10.70 5.52
N GLY A 89 -11.58 10.78 6.00
CA GLY A 89 -10.60 9.72 5.79
C GLY A 89 -10.99 8.44 6.48
N TYR A 90 -11.45 8.54 7.72
CA TYR A 90 -11.93 7.35 8.44
C TYR A 90 -13.13 6.73 7.75
N ALA A 91 -14.06 7.55 7.26
CA ALA A 91 -15.22 7.03 6.54
C ALA A 91 -14.79 6.33 5.25
N ALA A 92 -13.85 6.93 4.51
CA ALA A 92 -13.34 6.33 3.30
C ALA A 92 -12.61 5.02 3.59
N LEU A 93 -11.89 4.96 4.71
CA LEU A 93 -11.20 3.74 5.12
C LEU A 93 -12.20 2.63 5.40
N ALA A 94 -13.23 2.91 6.19
CA ALA A 94 -14.23 1.91 6.54
C ALA A 94 -14.92 1.36 5.30
N GLU A 95 -15.31 2.26 4.40
CA GLU A 95 -15.96 1.86 3.16
C GLU A 95 -15.02 1.06 2.27
N GLY A 96 -13.77 1.50 2.19
CA GLY A 96 -12.77 0.83 1.38
C GLY A 96 -12.45 -0.56 1.88
N VAL A 97 -12.37 -0.73 3.20
CA VAL A 97 -12.11 -2.06 3.79
C VAL A 97 -13.27 -3.00 3.47
N THR A 98 -14.50 -2.53 3.62
CA THR A 98 -15.67 -3.34 3.29
C THR A 98 -15.64 -3.76 1.83
N GLY A 99 -15.34 -2.83 0.94
CA GLY A 99 -15.26 -3.14 -0.48
C GLY A 99 -14.15 -4.11 -0.81
N TRP A 100 -13.00 -3.92 -0.18
CA TRP A 100 -11.85 -4.80 -0.37
C TRP A 100 -12.19 -6.23 0.03
N LEU A 101 -12.75 -6.41 1.22
CA LEU A 101 -13.08 -7.75 1.71
C LEU A 101 -14.14 -8.42 0.85
N ALA A 102 -15.14 -7.67 0.41
CA ALA A 102 -16.16 -8.21 -0.48
C ALA A 102 -15.56 -8.65 -1.82
N PHE A 103 -14.65 -7.85 -2.35
CA PHE A 103 -14.01 -8.17 -3.62
C PHE A 103 -13.15 -9.42 -3.50
N ILE A 104 -12.40 -9.55 -2.41
CA ILE A 104 -11.56 -10.73 -2.20
C ILE A 104 -12.40 -11.99 -2.10
N GLU A 105 -13.55 -11.91 -1.45
CA GLU A 105 -14.46 -13.06 -1.36
C GLU A 105 -14.88 -13.57 -2.72
N ILE A 106 -15.07 -12.65 -3.65
CA ILE A 106 -15.47 -13.02 -5.02
C ILE A 106 -14.27 -13.50 -5.82
N ALA A 107 -13.17 -12.76 -5.74
CA ALA A 107 -12.02 -12.99 -6.61
C ALA A 107 -11.19 -14.21 -6.20
N ASN A 108 -11.03 -14.39 -4.91
CA ASN A 108 -10.14 -15.44 -4.40
C ASN A 108 -10.48 -16.85 -4.87
N PRO A 109 -11.74 -17.28 -4.81
CA PRO A 109 -12.07 -18.63 -5.28
C PRO A 109 -11.76 -18.83 -6.75
N VAL A 110 -11.95 -17.79 -7.56
CA VAL A 110 -11.67 -17.87 -8.99
C VAL A 110 -10.17 -17.94 -9.25
N LEU A 111 -9.43 -17.02 -8.64
CA LEU A 111 -8.01 -16.89 -8.94
C LEU A 111 -7.17 -17.96 -8.25
N SER A 112 -7.73 -18.67 -7.28
CA SER A 112 -7.04 -19.77 -6.63
C SER A 112 -7.15 -21.08 -7.39
N GLN A 113 -7.98 -21.11 -8.43
CA GLN A 113 -8.10 -22.32 -9.25
C GLN A 113 -6.92 -22.41 -10.21
N PRO A 114 -6.58 -23.64 -10.65
CA PRO A 114 -5.54 -23.76 -11.67
C PRO A 114 -5.93 -23.01 -12.93
N ILE A 115 -4.92 -22.44 -13.58
CA ILE A 115 -5.13 -21.70 -14.79
C ILE A 115 -5.56 -22.66 -15.91
N PRO A 116 -6.74 -22.48 -16.50
CA PRO A 116 -7.21 -23.43 -17.53
C PRO A 116 -6.39 -23.28 -18.81
N ASN A 117 -6.18 -24.40 -19.48
CA ASN A 117 -5.53 -24.45 -20.79
C ASN A 117 -4.13 -23.85 -20.82
N GLN A 118 -3.49 -23.81 -19.65
CA GLN A 118 -2.14 -23.29 -19.58
C GLN A 118 -1.18 -24.29 -20.18
N PRO A 119 -0.27 -23.87 -21.08
CA PRO A 119 0.77 -24.77 -21.56
C PRO A 119 1.61 -25.26 -20.40
N ALA A 120 2.07 -26.50 -20.49
CA ALA A 120 2.93 -27.04 -19.45
C ALA A 120 4.15 -26.13 -19.30
N PRO A 121 4.56 -25.83 -18.07
CA PRO A 121 5.76 -25.02 -17.87
C PRO A 121 6.97 -25.80 -18.38
N PRO A 122 8.01 -25.09 -18.82
CA PRO A 122 9.22 -25.79 -19.26
C PRO A 122 9.77 -26.59 -18.09
N THR A 123 10.20 -27.80 -18.40
CA THR A 123 10.80 -28.64 -17.38
C THR A 123 12.15 -28.06 -16.99
N GLU A 124 12.35 -27.86 -15.72
CA GLU A 124 13.61 -27.38 -15.26
C GLU A 124 14.56 -28.53 -15.09
N GLU A 125 15.70 -28.42 -15.74
CA GLU A 125 16.75 -29.39 -15.55
C GLU A 125 17.52 -29.05 -14.30
N VAL A 126 17.66 -29.98 -13.46
CA VAL A 126 18.37 -29.75 -12.21
C VAL A 126 19.80 -30.19 -12.34
#